data_eeb6f6261092e26889e25da9c3412f4d
#
_entry.id   eeb6f6261092e26889e25da9c3412f4d
#
_cell.length_a   1.000
_cell.length_b   1.000
_cell.length_c   1.000
_cell.angle_alpha   90.00
_cell.angle_beta   90.00
_cell.angle_gamma   90.00
#
_symmetry.space_group_name_H-M   'P 1'
#
loop_
_entity.id
_entity.type
_entity.pdbx_description
1 polymer ?
#
loop_
_entity_poly.entity_id
_entity_poly.type
_entity_poly.pdbx_seq_one_letter_code
_entity_poly.pdbx_strand_id
1 'polypeptide(L)'
;MLTSDSANASDSANGSSAIPQPSPPENRTEGLQAANSLPEILPFNPRAYFDALFAAHGPQHWWPGRTPFEIIVGAILVQNTAWTNVATAIEHLRRAKLLTPRAIEKISTPRLQRLIRSSGYFRQKTKKLKAFVRFLHREYHGSLSKMFRAPTPTLRGQLLAIHGIGPETADSILLYAAKHPVFVVDAYTRRILERHGHPHARLGYEDVRQLFERNLAPDVALYNEFHALIVHTGKHFCRPRDPRCGECPLKPLLPEALPATLSDKFSATMPATPPKHTVRTADVLSETMGKSLSEPPSPDRLFASPAEPTERTAAAL
;
A
#
# COMPACT_ATOMS: atom_id res chain seq x y z
N MET A 1 34.63 -55.51 45.32
CA MET A 1 34.56 -56.96 45.25
C MET A 1 34.43 -57.27 43.76
N LEU A 2 35.53 -57.61 43.14
CA LEU A 2 35.89 -58.99 42.75
C LEU A 2 35.08 -59.39 41.54
N THR A 3 35.53 -59.79 40.39
CA THR A 3 36.82 -60.29 39.83
C THR A 3 36.45 -60.70 38.43
N SER A 4 37.28 -60.42 37.42
CA SER A 4 38.16 -61.36 36.71
C SER A 4 37.39 -62.51 36.00
N ASP A 5 37.66 -62.99 34.85
CA ASP A 5 38.89 -63.31 34.12
C ASP A 5 38.46 -63.77 32.71
N SER A 6 39.23 -63.45 31.73
CA SER A 6 40.26 -64.23 31.08
C SER A 6 39.83 -65.21 29.96
N ALA A 7 40.45 -64.97 28.82
CA ALA A 7 41.19 -65.92 27.94
C ALA A 7 40.37 -66.85 27.04
N ASN A 8 40.67 -67.14 25.82
CA ASN A 8 41.95 -67.32 25.14
C ASN A 8 41.65 -67.74 23.69
N ALA A 9 42.39 -67.24 22.77
CA ALA A 9 43.18 -67.88 21.68
C ALA A 9 42.52 -68.96 20.79
N SER A 10 42.58 -68.79 19.51
CA SER A 10 43.55 -69.47 18.58
C SER A 10 43.06 -69.30 17.13
N ASP A 11 43.85 -68.67 16.34
CA ASP A 11 44.62 -69.24 15.19
C ASP A 11 43.82 -69.92 14.07
N SER A 12 43.88 -69.37 12.88
CA SER A 12 44.53 -69.96 11.70
C SER A 12 44.16 -69.25 10.41
N ALA A 13 45.11 -68.56 9.85
CA ALA A 13 45.65 -68.76 8.48
C ALA A 13 44.77 -68.58 7.24
N ASN A 14 45.21 -67.66 6.43
CA ASN A 14 45.53 -67.79 5.00
C ASN A 14 44.42 -67.58 3.96
N GLY A 15 44.67 -66.64 3.08
CA GLY A 15 43.99 -66.54 1.79
C GLY A 15 44.08 -65.08 1.20
N SER A 16 45.30 -64.74 0.80
CA SER A 16 45.55 -63.54 -0.03
C SER A 16 44.88 -63.69 -1.37
N SER A 17 43.95 -62.78 -1.68
CA SER A 17 43.54 -62.52 -3.04
C SER A 17 43.37 -61.02 -3.20
N ALA A 18 44.37 -60.37 -3.79
CA ALA A 18 44.41 -58.99 -4.11
C ALA A 18 43.42 -58.68 -5.24
N ILE A 19 42.40 -57.90 -4.93
CA ILE A 19 41.52 -57.31 -5.93
C ILE A 19 42.17 -56.00 -6.37
N PRO A 20 42.33 -55.72 -7.67
CA PRO A 20 42.92 -54.49 -8.14
C PRO A 20 41.96 -53.30 -7.84
N GLN A 21 42.48 -52.28 -7.21
CA GLN A 21 41.76 -51.01 -6.96
C GLN A 21 41.59 -50.26 -8.30
N PRO A 22 40.41 -49.72 -8.60
CA PRO A 22 40.22 -48.84 -9.76
C PRO A 22 40.91 -47.51 -9.52
N SER A 23 41.59 -47.00 -10.54
CA SER A 23 42.22 -45.70 -10.61
C SER A 23 41.23 -44.57 -10.32
N PRO A 24 41.64 -43.49 -9.64
CA PRO A 24 40.76 -42.34 -9.38
C PRO A 24 40.35 -41.69 -10.72
N PRO A 25 39.10 -41.19 -10.84
CA PRO A 25 38.64 -40.52 -12.04
C PRO A 25 39.39 -39.20 -12.17
N GLU A 26 39.91 -38.98 -13.37
CA GLU A 26 40.51 -37.72 -13.77
C GLU A 26 39.56 -36.54 -13.54
N ASN A 27 40.07 -35.49 -12.92
CA ASN A 27 39.41 -34.26 -12.58
C ASN A 27 38.94 -33.53 -13.86
N ARG A 28 37.67 -33.73 -14.25
CA ARG A 28 36.99 -32.86 -15.22
C ARG A 28 36.36 -31.68 -14.48
N THR A 29 37.18 -30.74 -14.04
CA THR A 29 36.75 -29.43 -13.55
C THR A 29 36.96 -28.34 -14.58
N GLU A 30 36.59 -28.61 -15.82
CA GLU A 30 36.48 -27.58 -16.85
C GLU A 30 35.06 -27.61 -17.41
N GLY A 31 34.19 -26.71 -16.98
CA GLY A 31 32.88 -26.58 -17.59
C GLY A 31 31.71 -26.10 -16.73
N LEU A 32 31.90 -25.65 -15.49
CA LEU A 32 30.79 -25.18 -14.63
C LEU A 32 31.03 -23.82 -13.99
N GLN A 33 31.75 -22.94 -14.66
CA GLN A 33 31.92 -21.53 -14.22
C GLN A 33 31.22 -20.50 -15.06
N ALA A 34 30.17 -20.87 -15.78
CA ALA A 34 29.40 -19.89 -16.55
C ALA A 34 27.91 -20.12 -16.37
N ALA A 35 27.33 -19.81 -15.21
CA ALA A 35 25.91 -19.49 -15.04
C ALA A 35 25.51 -19.36 -13.57
N ASN A 36 26.02 -18.41 -12.80
CA ASN A 36 25.35 -17.95 -11.59
C ASN A 36 25.83 -16.53 -11.17
N SER A 37 26.05 -15.63 -12.11
CA SER A 37 25.97 -14.23 -11.80
C SER A 37 24.47 -13.87 -11.79
N LEU A 38 23.85 -13.90 -10.62
CA LEU A 38 22.59 -13.18 -10.43
C LEU A 38 22.81 -11.77 -10.99
N PRO A 39 21.91 -11.25 -11.85
CA PRO A 39 22.05 -9.89 -12.34
C PRO A 39 22.27 -8.98 -11.13
N GLU A 40 23.30 -8.17 -11.17
CA GLU A 40 23.62 -7.20 -10.15
C GLU A 40 22.36 -6.37 -9.93
N ILE A 41 21.69 -6.62 -8.81
CA ILE A 41 20.44 -5.92 -8.48
C ILE A 41 20.86 -4.49 -8.21
N LEU A 42 20.62 -3.60 -9.16
CA LEU A 42 20.86 -2.17 -8.98
C LEU A 42 20.26 -1.75 -7.64
N PRO A 43 21.03 -1.09 -6.79
CA PRO A 43 20.53 -0.67 -5.48
C PRO A 43 19.31 0.24 -5.70
N PHE A 44 18.17 -0.11 -5.09
CA PHE A 44 16.99 0.71 -5.16
C PHE A 44 17.24 2.06 -4.48
N ASN A 45 17.17 3.14 -5.26
CA ASN A 45 17.30 4.50 -4.75
C ASN A 45 15.96 5.24 -4.80
N PRO A 46 15.12 5.14 -3.75
CA PRO A 46 13.81 5.80 -3.74
C PRO A 46 13.93 7.32 -3.78
N ARG A 47 15.06 7.90 -3.35
CA ARG A 47 15.28 9.35 -3.42
C ARG A 47 15.33 9.84 -4.86
N ALA A 48 15.98 9.12 -5.75
CA ALA A 48 16.01 9.46 -7.17
C ALA A 48 14.60 9.44 -7.80
N TYR A 49 13.76 8.48 -7.39
CA TYR A 49 12.35 8.44 -7.81
C TYR A 49 11.58 9.65 -7.30
N PHE A 50 11.74 10.00 -6.04
CA PHE A 50 11.10 11.19 -5.48
C PHE A 50 11.51 12.46 -6.22
N ASP A 51 12.81 12.67 -6.40
CA ASP A 51 13.35 13.88 -7.02
C ASP A 51 12.86 14.05 -8.48
N ALA A 52 12.85 12.96 -9.25
CA ALA A 52 12.34 12.98 -10.63
C ALA A 52 10.85 13.32 -10.69
N LEU A 53 10.04 12.73 -9.81
CA LEU A 53 8.60 12.97 -9.76
C LEU A 53 8.28 14.38 -9.25
N PHE A 54 8.98 14.83 -8.22
CA PHE A 54 8.76 16.15 -7.64
C PHE A 54 9.17 17.26 -8.60
N ALA A 55 10.28 17.10 -9.31
CA ALA A 55 10.72 18.05 -10.34
C ALA A 55 9.69 18.17 -11.48
N ALA A 56 9.03 17.07 -11.84
CA ALA A 56 8.05 17.05 -12.94
C ALA A 56 6.65 17.56 -12.54
N HIS A 57 6.22 17.31 -11.32
CA HIS A 57 4.82 17.53 -10.92
C HIS A 57 4.65 18.54 -9.79
N GLY A 58 5.73 18.91 -9.10
CA GLY A 58 5.67 19.79 -7.93
C GLY A 58 4.86 19.20 -6.76
N PRO A 59 4.53 20.02 -5.77
CA PRO A 59 3.81 19.59 -4.58
C PRO A 59 2.35 19.21 -4.89
N GLN A 60 1.92 18.07 -4.36
CA GLN A 60 0.61 17.48 -4.61
C GLN A 60 -0.45 17.84 -3.57
N HIS A 61 -0.06 18.43 -2.45
CA HIS A 61 -0.96 18.83 -1.35
C HIS A 61 -1.89 17.69 -0.88
N TRP A 62 -1.34 16.51 -0.72
CA TRP A 62 -2.05 15.30 -0.33
C TRP A 62 -2.11 15.20 1.20
N TRP A 63 -3.13 14.70 1.82
CA TRP A 63 -4.39 14.03 1.52
C TRP A 63 -5.56 15.05 1.54
N PRO A 64 -6.59 14.91 0.67
CA PRO A 64 -7.68 15.87 0.57
C PRO A 64 -8.75 15.70 1.67
N GLY A 65 -8.37 15.76 2.93
CA GLY A 65 -9.25 15.66 4.09
C GLY A 65 -9.17 16.91 4.96
N ARG A 66 -10.33 17.43 5.42
CA ARG A 66 -10.41 18.64 6.23
C ARG A 66 -10.08 18.43 7.69
N THR A 67 -10.28 17.22 8.20
CA THR A 67 -10.01 16.86 9.59
C THR A 67 -9.33 15.50 9.68
N PRO A 68 -8.56 15.21 10.75
CA PRO A 68 -7.97 13.89 10.93
C PRO A 68 -8.98 12.75 10.90
N PHE A 69 -10.17 12.94 11.44
CA PHE A 69 -11.22 11.92 11.40
C PHE A 69 -11.75 11.68 9.99
N GLU A 70 -11.90 12.73 9.20
CA GLU A 70 -12.28 12.63 7.79
C GLU A 70 -11.23 11.85 6.99
N ILE A 71 -9.94 12.08 7.25
CA ILE A 71 -8.83 11.31 6.65
C ILE A 71 -8.96 9.82 7.00
N ILE A 72 -9.22 9.49 8.26
CA ILE A 72 -9.41 8.09 8.71
C ILE A 72 -10.61 7.45 8.00
N VAL A 73 -11.73 8.17 7.93
CA VAL A 73 -12.92 7.70 7.19
C VAL A 73 -12.57 7.46 5.72
N GLY A 74 -11.85 8.37 5.09
CA GLY A 74 -11.38 8.25 3.71
C GLY A 74 -10.50 7.02 3.49
N ALA A 75 -9.53 6.78 4.37
CA ALA A 75 -8.63 5.62 4.31
C ALA A 75 -9.39 4.29 4.44
N ILE A 76 -10.43 4.23 5.26
CA ILE A 76 -11.28 3.02 5.37
C ILE A 76 -12.19 2.88 4.15
N LEU A 77 -12.72 3.98 3.61
CA LEU A 77 -13.66 3.95 2.49
C LEU A 77 -12.99 3.75 1.13
N VAL A 78 -11.69 4.06 0.97
CA VAL A 78 -11.01 3.92 -0.33
C VAL A 78 -10.62 2.49 -0.67
N GLN A 79 -10.71 1.56 0.26
CA GLN A 79 -10.42 0.15 0.03
C GLN A 79 -11.21 -0.40 -1.16
N ASN A 80 -10.51 -0.88 -2.20
CA ASN A 80 -11.08 -1.47 -3.42
C ASN A 80 -12.10 -0.57 -4.14
N THR A 81 -11.89 0.74 -4.19
CA THR A 81 -12.74 1.66 -4.96
C THR A 81 -11.97 2.89 -5.42
N ALA A 82 -12.50 3.60 -6.42
CA ALA A 82 -11.95 4.87 -6.86
C ALA A 82 -12.22 5.99 -5.85
N TRP A 83 -11.30 6.96 -5.74
CA TRP A 83 -11.44 8.10 -4.84
C TRP A 83 -12.71 8.93 -5.09
N THR A 84 -13.16 9.07 -6.33
CA THR A 84 -14.40 9.78 -6.69
C THR A 84 -15.62 9.23 -5.94
N ASN A 85 -15.71 7.91 -5.80
CA ASN A 85 -16.76 7.24 -5.06
C ASN A 85 -16.69 7.52 -3.56
N VAL A 86 -15.46 7.62 -3.03
CA VAL A 86 -15.20 7.97 -1.62
C VAL A 86 -15.54 9.42 -1.35
N ALA A 87 -15.14 10.34 -2.23
CA ALA A 87 -15.46 11.76 -2.12
C ALA A 87 -16.98 11.99 -2.02
N THR A 88 -17.77 11.29 -2.85
CA THR A 88 -19.23 11.32 -2.78
C THR A 88 -19.75 10.83 -1.41
N ALA A 89 -19.21 9.73 -0.89
CA ALA A 89 -19.60 9.20 0.43
C ALA A 89 -19.25 10.18 1.57
N ILE A 90 -18.05 10.76 1.52
CA ILE A 90 -17.60 11.77 2.50
C ILE A 90 -18.50 13.00 2.45
N GLU A 91 -18.89 13.46 1.26
CA GLU A 91 -19.79 14.60 1.13
C GLU A 91 -21.18 14.31 1.73
N HIS A 92 -21.73 13.11 1.51
CA HIS A 92 -22.99 12.72 2.17
C HIS A 92 -22.87 12.71 3.70
N LEU A 93 -21.75 12.18 4.23
CA LEU A 93 -21.49 12.19 5.67
C LEU A 93 -21.32 13.61 6.21
N ARG A 94 -20.66 14.49 5.44
CA ARG A 94 -20.43 15.90 5.82
C ARG A 94 -21.74 16.67 5.89
N ARG A 95 -22.60 16.58 4.86
CA ARG A 95 -23.93 17.20 4.83
C ARG A 95 -24.81 16.70 5.97
N ALA A 96 -24.68 15.44 6.33
CA ALA A 96 -25.38 14.87 7.47
C ALA A 96 -24.74 15.20 8.84
N LYS A 97 -23.63 15.96 8.89
CA LYS A 97 -22.87 16.32 10.10
C LYS A 97 -22.36 15.10 10.87
N LEU A 98 -21.93 14.05 10.15
CA LEU A 98 -21.56 12.74 10.72
C LEU A 98 -20.05 12.47 10.70
N LEU A 99 -19.21 13.42 10.29
CA LEU A 99 -17.75 13.25 10.26
C LEU A 99 -17.12 13.53 11.63
N THR A 100 -17.65 12.88 12.66
CA THR A 100 -17.08 12.83 14.01
C THR A 100 -17.18 11.41 14.59
N PRO A 101 -16.24 10.97 15.46
CA PRO A 101 -16.31 9.65 16.08
C PRO A 101 -17.64 9.39 16.77
N ARG A 102 -18.10 10.36 17.60
CA ARG A 102 -19.37 10.25 18.35
C ARG A 102 -20.58 10.10 17.43
N ALA A 103 -20.61 10.80 16.29
CA ALA A 103 -21.72 10.72 15.34
C ALA A 103 -21.75 9.37 14.63
N ILE A 104 -20.59 8.86 14.20
CA ILE A 104 -20.47 7.51 13.60
C ILE A 104 -20.84 6.42 14.63
N GLU A 105 -20.49 6.59 15.90
CA GLU A 105 -20.88 5.65 16.95
C GLU A 105 -22.39 5.56 17.08
N LYS A 106 -23.09 6.70 17.15
CA LYS A 106 -24.53 6.79 17.45
C LYS A 106 -25.44 6.47 16.27
N ILE A 107 -24.98 6.72 15.04
CA ILE A 107 -25.82 6.50 13.86
C ILE A 107 -26.21 5.04 13.70
N SER A 108 -27.47 4.78 13.29
CA SER A 108 -27.93 3.42 12.98
C SER A 108 -27.20 2.84 11.78
N THR A 109 -26.93 1.53 11.82
CA THR A 109 -26.24 0.81 10.74
C THR A 109 -26.90 1.00 9.37
N PRO A 110 -28.24 0.88 9.19
CA PRO A 110 -28.86 1.08 7.89
C PRO A 110 -28.71 2.50 7.36
N ARG A 111 -28.74 3.52 8.23
CA ARG A 111 -28.55 4.91 7.81
C ARG A 111 -27.11 5.16 7.36
N LEU A 112 -26.12 4.67 8.10
CA LEU A 112 -24.72 4.78 7.71
C LEU A 112 -24.44 4.09 6.37
N GLN A 113 -24.98 2.87 6.18
CA GLN A 113 -24.85 2.13 4.92
C GLN A 113 -25.41 2.90 3.71
N ARG A 114 -26.54 3.58 3.86
CA ARG A 114 -27.10 4.41 2.78
C ARG A 114 -26.16 5.57 2.41
N LEU A 115 -25.61 6.26 3.41
CA LEU A 115 -24.75 7.42 3.18
C LEU A 115 -23.42 7.07 2.50
N ILE A 116 -22.85 5.90 2.80
CA ILE A 116 -21.58 5.47 2.21
C ILE A 116 -21.72 4.51 1.03
N ARG A 117 -22.93 4.35 0.48
CA ARG A 117 -23.21 3.37 -0.58
C ARG A 117 -22.35 3.55 -1.81
N SER A 118 -22.05 4.78 -2.20
CA SER A 118 -21.19 5.11 -3.34
C SER A 118 -19.79 4.50 -3.22
N SER A 119 -19.25 4.33 -2.01
CA SER A 119 -17.90 3.77 -1.81
C SER A 119 -17.79 2.27 -2.15
N GLY A 120 -18.89 1.57 -2.48
CA GLY A 120 -18.91 0.12 -2.68
C GLY A 120 -18.64 -0.66 -1.40
N TYR A 121 -18.94 -1.95 -1.39
CA TYR A 121 -18.76 -2.82 -0.21
C TYR A 121 -19.24 -2.17 1.11
N PHE A 122 -20.25 -1.32 1.03
CA PHE A 122 -20.71 -0.43 2.09
C PHE A 122 -21.11 -1.16 3.38
N ARG A 123 -21.60 -2.40 3.29
CA ARG A 123 -21.93 -3.22 4.47
C ARG A 123 -20.67 -3.57 5.28
N GLN A 124 -19.61 -3.97 4.59
CA GLN A 124 -18.31 -4.28 5.24
C GLN A 124 -17.63 -2.99 5.73
N LYS A 125 -17.64 -1.94 4.93
CA LYS A 125 -17.06 -0.64 5.30
C LYS A 125 -17.76 -0.02 6.51
N THR A 126 -19.08 -0.20 6.63
CA THR A 126 -19.81 0.18 7.85
C THR A 126 -19.30 -0.57 9.08
N LYS A 127 -19.07 -1.90 8.96
CA LYS A 127 -18.50 -2.70 10.08
C LYS A 127 -17.13 -2.19 10.48
N LYS A 128 -16.26 -1.88 9.51
CA LYS A 128 -14.90 -1.36 9.73
C LYS A 128 -14.92 0.01 10.39
N LEU A 129 -15.75 0.95 9.91
CA LEU A 129 -15.91 2.27 10.56
C LEU A 129 -16.39 2.15 11.99
N LYS A 130 -17.40 1.31 12.24
CA LYS A 130 -17.91 1.04 13.60
C LYS A 130 -16.85 0.36 14.48
N ALA A 131 -16.05 -0.54 13.93
CA ALA A 131 -14.97 -1.19 14.66
C ALA A 131 -13.88 -0.18 15.07
N PHE A 132 -13.47 0.70 14.15
CA PHE A 132 -12.52 1.78 14.44
C PHE A 132 -13.03 2.70 15.55
N VAL A 133 -14.28 3.16 15.46
CA VAL A 133 -14.84 4.08 16.47
C VAL A 133 -14.95 3.41 17.82
N ARG A 134 -15.36 2.12 17.89
CA ARG A 134 -15.38 1.36 19.15
C ARG A 134 -13.97 1.22 19.75
N PHE A 135 -12.96 0.92 18.91
CA PHE A 135 -11.56 0.89 19.32
C PHE A 135 -11.13 2.25 19.91
N LEU A 136 -11.37 3.34 19.18
CA LEU A 136 -11.04 4.69 19.63
C LEU A 136 -11.70 5.03 20.98
N HIS A 137 -12.94 4.61 21.16
CA HIS A 137 -13.66 4.86 22.41
C HIS A 137 -13.08 4.03 23.57
N ARG A 138 -12.85 2.73 23.35
CA ARG A 138 -12.34 1.81 24.38
C ARG A 138 -10.93 2.17 24.84
N GLU A 139 -10.01 2.42 23.90
CA GLU A 139 -8.59 2.62 24.21
C GLU A 139 -8.23 4.08 24.51
N TYR A 140 -8.95 5.02 23.92
CA TYR A 140 -8.59 6.44 23.95
C TYR A 140 -9.73 7.37 24.36
N HIS A 141 -10.83 6.83 24.89
CA HIS A 141 -12.03 7.59 25.32
C HIS A 141 -12.58 8.52 24.23
N GLY A 142 -12.52 8.09 22.97
CA GLY A 142 -12.99 8.86 21.81
C GLY A 142 -12.05 9.98 21.35
N SER A 143 -10.85 10.10 21.94
CA SER A 143 -9.91 11.19 21.66
C SER A 143 -8.85 10.79 20.64
N LEU A 144 -8.92 11.34 19.43
CA LEU A 144 -7.89 11.20 18.40
C LEU A 144 -6.54 11.79 18.86
N SER A 145 -6.57 12.91 19.56
CA SER A 145 -5.33 13.54 20.06
C SER A 145 -4.57 12.67 21.07
N LYS A 146 -5.29 11.89 21.88
CA LYS A 146 -4.66 10.89 22.76
C LYS A 146 -4.12 9.72 21.94
N MET A 147 -4.88 9.24 20.96
CA MET A 147 -4.46 8.15 20.08
C MET A 147 -3.19 8.50 19.32
N PHE A 148 -3.09 9.71 18.77
CA PHE A 148 -1.95 10.15 17.97
C PHE A 148 -0.66 10.38 18.79
N ARG A 149 -0.73 10.44 20.12
CA ARG A 149 0.47 10.51 20.98
C ARG A 149 1.06 9.15 21.30
N ALA A 150 0.38 8.06 20.98
CA ALA A 150 0.91 6.72 21.19
C ALA A 150 2.15 6.50 20.31
N PRO A 151 3.19 5.78 20.78
CA PRO A 151 4.34 5.45 19.96
C PRO A 151 3.94 4.73 18.67
N THR A 152 4.62 5.03 17.56
CA THR A 152 4.28 4.49 16.23
C THR A 152 4.10 2.97 16.19
N PRO A 153 5.02 2.15 16.73
CA PRO A 153 4.85 0.69 16.70
C PRO A 153 3.62 0.22 17.48
N THR A 154 3.36 0.84 18.62
CA THR A 154 2.21 0.53 19.48
C THR A 154 0.90 0.85 18.75
N LEU A 155 0.77 2.07 18.24
CA LEU A 155 -0.43 2.50 17.52
C LEU A 155 -0.66 1.67 16.26
N ARG A 156 0.41 1.36 15.52
CA ARG A 156 0.33 0.50 14.34
C ARG A 156 -0.19 -0.88 14.68
N GLY A 157 0.36 -1.52 15.71
CA GLY A 157 -0.10 -2.83 16.19
C GLY A 157 -1.57 -2.82 16.59
N GLN A 158 -2.02 -1.77 17.29
CA GLN A 158 -3.41 -1.60 17.68
C GLN A 158 -4.34 -1.39 16.46
N LEU A 159 -3.92 -0.59 15.47
CA LEU A 159 -4.70 -0.39 14.24
C LEU A 159 -4.85 -1.69 13.44
N LEU A 160 -3.78 -2.47 13.33
CA LEU A 160 -3.80 -3.78 12.65
C LEU A 160 -4.70 -4.81 13.35
N ALA A 161 -4.89 -4.69 14.66
CA ALA A 161 -5.80 -5.55 15.42
C ALA A 161 -7.29 -5.21 15.17
N ILE A 162 -7.61 -4.07 14.53
CA ILE A 162 -8.97 -3.70 14.21
C ILE A 162 -9.47 -4.49 13.01
N HIS A 163 -10.62 -5.15 13.17
CA HIS A 163 -11.23 -5.92 12.08
C HIS A 163 -11.35 -5.12 10.78
N GLY A 164 -10.67 -5.58 9.74
CA GLY A 164 -10.73 -5.01 8.39
C GLY A 164 -9.82 -3.81 8.15
N ILE A 165 -8.91 -3.49 9.07
CA ILE A 165 -7.81 -2.56 8.86
C ILE A 165 -6.55 -3.38 8.60
N GLY A 166 -6.09 -3.39 7.35
CA GLY A 166 -4.84 -4.00 6.94
C GLY A 166 -3.67 -3.00 6.96
N PRO A 167 -2.45 -3.46 6.62
CA PRO A 167 -1.23 -2.64 6.67
C PRO A 167 -1.35 -1.31 5.93
N GLU A 168 -1.79 -1.31 4.67
CA GLU A 168 -1.97 -0.09 3.87
C GLU A 168 -2.92 0.92 4.55
N THR A 169 -4.03 0.45 5.11
CA THR A 169 -4.99 1.35 5.78
C THR A 169 -4.46 1.85 7.11
N ALA A 170 -3.78 1.00 7.90
CA ALA A 170 -3.15 1.39 9.15
C ALA A 170 -2.07 2.45 8.92
N ASP A 171 -1.20 2.23 7.94
CA ASP A 171 -0.10 3.14 7.62
C ASP A 171 -0.62 4.45 6.99
N SER A 172 -1.71 4.41 6.21
CA SER A 172 -2.41 5.61 5.76
C SER A 172 -2.97 6.45 6.91
N ILE A 173 -3.54 5.79 7.93
CA ILE A 173 -4.01 6.49 9.14
C ILE A 173 -2.84 7.10 9.90
N LEU A 174 -1.74 6.36 10.05
CA LEU A 174 -0.54 6.83 10.73
C LEU A 174 0.07 8.05 10.02
N LEU A 175 0.32 7.95 8.72
CA LEU A 175 0.97 9.00 7.96
C LEU A 175 0.08 10.24 7.81
N TYR A 176 -1.15 10.05 7.34
CA TYR A 176 -1.98 11.19 6.92
C TYR A 176 -2.76 11.83 8.07
N ALA A 177 -3.27 11.03 9.01
CA ALA A 177 -4.08 11.55 10.11
C ALA A 177 -3.26 11.78 11.38
N ALA A 178 -2.41 10.83 11.76
CA ALA A 178 -1.65 10.89 13.00
C ALA A 178 -0.29 11.60 12.87
N LYS A 179 0.19 11.83 11.63
CA LYS A 179 1.48 12.48 11.34
C LYS A 179 2.69 11.70 11.88
N HIS A 180 2.62 10.38 11.78
CA HIS A 180 3.75 9.49 12.06
C HIS A 180 4.50 9.18 10.78
N PRO A 181 5.84 9.16 10.77
CA PRO A 181 6.64 8.87 9.58
C PRO A 181 6.66 7.37 9.27
N VAL A 182 5.60 6.89 8.64
CA VAL A 182 5.43 5.52 8.14
C VAL A 182 5.17 5.58 6.65
N PHE A 183 5.93 4.84 5.86
CA PHE A 183 5.74 4.84 4.41
C PHE A 183 4.55 3.98 4.01
N VAL A 184 3.70 4.49 3.12
CA VAL A 184 2.51 3.75 2.62
C VAL A 184 2.87 3.05 1.32
N VAL A 185 2.62 1.75 1.26
CA VAL A 185 2.80 0.92 0.06
C VAL A 185 1.43 0.52 -0.50
N ASP A 186 1.12 0.98 -1.68
CA ASP A 186 -0.13 0.64 -2.37
C ASP A 186 0.10 -0.14 -3.67
N ALA A 187 -0.95 -0.39 -4.42
CA ALA A 187 -0.87 -1.07 -5.70
C ALA A 187 -0.09 -0.26 -6.75
N TYR A 188 -0.07 1.07 -6.66
CA TYR A 188 0.71 1.91 -7.57
C TYR A 188 2.21 1.79 -7.29
N THR A 189 2.60 1.83 -6.02
CA THR A 189 3.97 1.60 -5.56
C THR A 189 4.52 0.29 -6.11
N ARG A 190 3.78 -0.81 -5.90
CA ARG A 190 4.19 -2.14 -6.37
C ARG A 190 4.31 -2.20 -7.88
N ARG A 191 3.35 -1.65 -8.62
CA ARG A 191 3.35 -1.67 -10.09
C ARG A 191 4.50 -0.86 -10.68
N ILE A 192 4.86 0.28 -10.06
CA ILE A 192 6.02 1.06 -10.49
C ILE A 192 7.29 0.25 -10.25
N LEU A 193 7.50 -0.31 -9.07
CA LEU A 193 8.66 -1.16 -8.76
C LEU A 193 8.76 -2.35 -9.72
N GLU A 194 7.66 -3.04 -9.99
CA GLU A 194 7.63 -4.19 -10.88
C GLU A 194 8.03 -3.82 -12.31
N ARG A 195 7.48 -2.72 -12.84
CA ARG A 195 7.81 -2.25 -14.20
C ARG A 195 9.22 -1.72 -14.34
N HIS A 196 9.81 -1.27 -13.24
CA HIS A 196 11.21 -0.87 -13.19
C HIS A 196 12.15 -2.04 -12.86
N GLY A 197 11.65 -3.28 -12.94
CA GLY A 197 12.48 -4.49 -12.78
C GLY A 197 12.95 -4.75 -11.35
N HIS A 198 12.41 -4.04 -10.36
CA HIS A 198 12.81 -4.26 -8.96
C HIS A 198 12.22 -5.56 -8.41
N PRO A 199 13.05 -6.53 -8.00
CA PRO A 199 12.59 -7.81 -7.45
C PRO A 199 11.77 -7.62 -6.17
N HIS A 200 11.99 -6.51 -5.46
CA HIS A 200 11.27 -6.14 -4.24
C HIS A 200 9.75 -5.95 -4.44
N ALA A 201 9.29 -5.72 -5.66
CA ALA A 201 7.85 -5.58 -5.97
C ALA A 201 7.02 -6.80 -5.54
N ARG A 202 7.64 -7.98 -5.48
CA ARG A 202 7.01 -9.27 -5.13
C ARG A 202 7.10 -9.62 -3.64
N LEU A 203 7.85 -8.86 -2.87
CA LEU A 203 7.99 -9.07 -1.43
C LEU A 203 6.70 -8.74 -0.66
N GLY A 204 6.64 -9.12 0.61
CA GLY A 204 5.58 -8.76 1.52
C GLY A 204 5.40 -7.24 1.66
N TYR A 205 4.26 -6.81 2.20
CA TYR A 205 4.00 -5.39 2.44
C TYR A 205 5.10 -4.75 3.30
N GLU A 206 5.45 -5.42 4.39
CA GLU A 206 6.43 -4.94 5.36
C GLU A 206 7.82 -4.77 4.76
N ASP A 207 8.24 -5.72 3.91
CA ASP A 207 9.56 -5.67 3.27
C ASP A 207 9.67 -4.49 2.32
N VAL A 208 8.61 -4.24 1.51
CA VAL A 208 8.58 -3.08 0.61
C VAL A 208 8.53 -1.78 1.41
N ARG A 209 7.72 -1.69 2.47
CA ARG A 209 7.66 -0.52 3.33
C ARG A 209 9.05 -0.20 3.92
N GLN A 210 9.69 -1.21 4.50
CA GLN A 210 11.03 -1.06 5.08
C GLN A 210 12.09 -0.71 4.04
N LEU A 211 11.95 -1.17 2.79
CA LEU A 211 12.85 -0.79 1.71
C LEU A 211 12.87 0.73 1.50
N PHE A 212 11.69 1.37 1.50
CA PHE A 212 11.60 2.83 1.42
C PHE A 212 12.14 3.51 2.69
N GLU A 213 11.71 3.04 3.85
CA GLU A 213 12.07 3.67 5.14
C GLU A 213 13.56 3.57 5.48
N ARG A 214 14.26 2.52 5.04
CA ARG A 214 15.72 2.39 5.23
C ARG A 214 16.54 3.32 4.32
N ASN A 215 15.97 3.72 3.19
CA ASN A 215 16.64 4.51 2.16
C ASN A 215 16.18 5.98 2.12
N LEU A 216 15.30 6.39 3.01
CA LEU A 216 14.78 7.75 3.12
C LEU A 216 14.83 8.21 4.58
N ALA A 217 15.01 9.51 4.79
CA ALA A 217 14.85 10.09 6.12
C ALA A 217 13.41 9.88 6.63
N PRO A 218 13.21 9.60 7.93
CA PRO A 218 11.89 9.42 8.51
C PRO A 218 11.17 10.78 8.66
N ASP A 219 10.68 11.29 7.55
CA ASP A 219 10.02 12.59 7.45
C ASP A 219 8.57 12.43 6.95
N VAL A 220 7.62 12.98 7.70
CA VAL A 220 6.18 12.90 7.40
C VAL A 220 5.85 13.63 6.10
N ALA A 221 6.45 14.80 5.87
CA ALA A 221 6.18 15.61 4.68
C ALA A 221 6.72 14.91 3.43
N LEU A 222 7.95 14.37 3.51
CA LEU A 222 8.55 13.59 2.43
C LEU A 222 7.71 12.35 2.09
N TYR A 223 7.31 11.56 3.08
CA TYR A 223 6.55 10.33 2.83
C TYR A 223 5.16 10.63 2.27
N ASN A 224 4.50 11.67 2.80
CA ASN A 224 3.21 12.13 2.29
C ASN A 224 3.31 12.55 0.82
N GLU A 225 4.24 13.43 0.50
CA GLU A 225 4.43 13.94 -0.85
C GLU A 225 4.85 12.84 -1.81
N PHE A 226 5.78 11.97 -1.41
CA PHE A 226 6.25 10.90 -2.26
C PHE A 226 5.13 9.91 -2.61
N HIS A 227 4.33 9.51 -1.63
CA HIS A 227 3.19 8.63 -1.90
C HIS A 227 2.16 9.30 -2.83
N ALA A 228 1.90 10.58 -2.66
CA ALA A 228 1.02 11.34 -3.55
C ALA A 228 1.53 11.36 -5.00
N LEU A 229 2.82 11.59 -5.20
CA LEU A 229 3.50 11.55 -6.50
C LEU A 229 3.46 10.16 -7.14
N ILE A 230 3.63 9.10 -6.35
CA ILE A 230 3.48 7.70 -6.80
C ILE A 230 2.05 7.46 -7.28
N VAL A 231 1.04 7.88 -6.50
CA VAL A 231 -0.37 7.75 -6.89
C VAL A 231 -0.67 8.55 -8.16
N HIS A 232 -0.17 9.78 -8.28
CA HIS A 232 -0.30 10.60 -9.49
C HIS A 232 0.29 9.86 -10.71
N THR A 233 1.53 9.42 -10.60
CA THR A 233 2.22 8.69 -11.67
C THR A 233 1.50 7.41 -12.05
N GLY A 234 1.03 6.66 -11.06
CA GLY A 234 0.28 5.42 -11.26
C GLY A 234 -1.06 5.59 -11.96
N LYS A 235 -1.70 6.75 -11.81
CA LYS A 235 -2.96 7.10 -12.50
C LYS A 235 -2.74 7.60 -13.91
N HIS A 236 -1.75 8.44 -14.13
CA HIS A 236 -1.59 9.17 -15.39
C HIS A 236 -0.62 8.50 -16.37
N PHE A 237 0.44 7.88 -15.87
CA PHE A 237 1.50 7.27 -16.70
C PHE A 237 1.59 5.75 -16.53
N CYS A 238 1.79 5.27 -15.30
CA CYS A 238 1.98 3.85 -15.02
C CYS A 238 0.63 3.11 -14.89
N ARG A 239 -0.25 3.22 -15.91
CA ARG A 239 -1.59 2.62 -15.92
C ARG A 239 -1.51 1.10 -16.04
N PRO A 240 -2.51 0.33 -15.53
CA PRO A 240 -2.52 -1.14 -15.66
C PRO A 240 -2.50 -1.59 -17.12
N ARG A 241 -3.31 -0.97 -17.96
CA ARG A 241 -3.36 -1.18 -19.41
C ARG A 241 -2.78 0.04 -20.09
N ASP A 242 -2.05 -0.18 -21.18
CA ASP A 242 -1.49 0.86 -22.01
C ASP A 242 -0.69 1.91 -21.20
N PRO A 243 0.44 1.51 -20.61
CA PRO A 243 1.29 2.41 -19.82
C PRO A 243 1.99 3.42 -20.71
N ARG A 244 2.06 4.67 -20.28
CA ARG A 244 2.69 5.78 -21.02
C ARG A 244 4.14 5.98 -20.55
N CYS A 245 4.98 4.93 -20.64
CA CYS A 245 6.36 4.97 -20.16
C CYS A 245 7.23 5.98 -20.92
N GLY A 246 6.96 6.22 -22.22
CA GLY A 246 7.68 7.19 -23.03
C GLY A 246 7.57 8.63 -22.53
N GLU A 247 6.46 8.99 -21.87
CA GLU A 247 6.16 10.31 -21.33
C GLU A 247 6.33 10.38 -19.79
N CYS A 248 6.65 9.25 -19.16
CA CYS A 248 6.74 9.16 -17.70
C CYS A 248 8.00 9.86 -17.19
N PRO A 249 7.92 10.70 -16.14
CA PRO A 249 9.10 11.29 -15.51
C PRO A 249 10.12 10.29 -14.99
N LEU A 250 9.68 9.06 -14.70
CA LEU A 250 10.55 7.97 -14.25
C LEU A 250 11.25 7.23 -15.39
N LYS A 251 11.02 7.60 -16.66
CA LYS A 251 11.68 6.98 -17.84
C LYS A 251 13.19 6.88 -17.71
N PRO A 252 13.92 7.92 -17.23
CA PRO A 252 15.38 7.83 -17.08
C PRO A 252 15.86 6.80 -16.05
N LEU A 253 14.96 6.33 -15.18
CA LEU A 253 15.24 5.33 -14.15
C LEU A 253 14.81 3.91 -14.56
N LEU A 254 14.38 3.72 -15.81
CA LEU A 254 14.13 2.38 -16.34
C LEU A 254 15.47 1.67 -16.58
N PRO A 255 15.59 0.38 -16.30
CA PRO A 255 16.77 -0.39 -16.65
C PRO A 255 16.94 -0.42 -18.18
N GLU A 256 18.18 -0.33 -18.67
CA GLU A 256 18.52 -0.31 -20.11
C GLU A 256 18.05 -1.56 -20.86
N ALA A 257 17.95 -2.68 -20.17
CA ALA A 257 17.40 -3.92 -20.69
C ALA A 257 16.32 -4.46 -19.72
N LEU A 258 15.05 -4.17 -20.01
CA LEU A 258 13.97 -4.98 -19.44
C LEU A 258 14.09 -6.39 -20.02
N PRO A 259 14.24 -7.45 -19.20
CA PRO A 259 14.25 -8.82 -19.72
C PRO A 259 13.00 -9.04 -20.58
N ALA A 260 13.17 -9.55 -21.79
CA ALA A 260 12.08 -9.80 -22.75
C ALA A 260 10.92 -10.63 -22.14
N THR A 261 11.21 -11.42 -21.10
CA THR A 261 10.21 -12.19 -20.32
C THR A 261 9.23 -11.34 -19.53
N LEU A 262 9.49 -10.03 -19.31
CA LEU A 262 8.56 -9.11 -18.65
C LEU A 262 7.65 -8.41 -19.65
N SER A 263 8.13 -8.12 -20.86
CA SER A 263 7.33 -7.46 -21.92
C SER A 263 6.13 -8.32 -22.33
N ASP A 264 6.31 -9.63 -22.52
CA ASP A 264 5.26 -10.54 -23.00
C ASP A 264 4.26 -10.96 -21.92
N LYS A 265 4.68 -11.02 -20.65
CA LYS A 265 3.79 -11.34 -19.53
C LYS A 265 2.85 -10.19 -19.14
N PHE A 266 3.19 -8.94 -19.47
CA PHE A 266 2.32 -7.79 -19.22
C PHE A 266 1.16 -7.69 -20.22
N SER A 267 1.26 -8.35 -21.37
CA SER A 267 0.15 -8.41 -22.34
C SER A 267 -0.93 -9.43 -21.98
N ALA A 268 -0.63 -10.41 -21.13
CA ALA A 268 -1.48 -11.60 -21.00
C ALA A 268 -2.13 -11.90 -19.64
N THR A 269 -1.70 -11.33 -18.50
CA THR A 269 -2.22 -11.86 -17.22
C THR A 269 -2.31 -10.81 -16.09
N MET A 270 -3.30 -9.95 -16.16
CA MET A 270 -3.97 -9.44 -14.95
C MET A 270 -5.31 -10.17 -14.85
N PRO A 271 -5.64 -10.79 -13.70
CA PRO A 271 -6.98 -11.33 -13.52
C PRO A 271 -7.98 -10.19 -13.69
N ALA A 272 -8.92 -10.38 -14.57
CA ALA A 272 -10.07 -9.51 -14.72
C ALA A 272 -10.64 -9.24 -13.32
N THR A 273 -11.01 -8.01 -13.06
CA THR A 273 -11.84 -7.58 -11.93
C THR A 273 -12.79 -8.69 -11.53
N PRO A 274 -12.95 -9.02 -10.23
CA PRO A 274 -13.88 -10.06 -9.81
C PRO A 274 -15.24 -9.81 -10.44
N PRO A 275 -15.97 -10.86 -10.84
CA PRO A 275 -17.18 -10.74 -11.64
C PRO A 275 -18.15 -9.76 -10.99
N LYS A 276 -18.63 -8.81 -11.75
CA LYS A 276 -19.77 -7.97 -11.40
C LYS A 276 -20.90 -8.92 -11.10
N HIS A 277 -21.31 -9.05 -9.86
CA HIS A 277 -22.58 -9.66 -9.53
C HIS A 277 -23.66 -8.84 -10.25
N THR A 278 -24.17 -9.40 -11.32
CA THR A 278 -25.36 -8.92 -12.03
C THR A 278 -26.52 -9.07 -11.07
N VAL A 279 -26.89 -7.99 -10.42
CA VAL A 279 -28.17 -7.91 -9.76
C VAL A 279 -29.18 -7.75 -10.90
N ARG A 280 -29.93 -8.78 -11.16
CA ARG A 280 -31.12 -8.70 -12.01
C ARG A 280 -32.03 -7.63 -11.42
N THR A 281 -32.21 -6.55 -12.16
CA THR A 281 -33.29 -5.61 -11.97
C THR A 281 -34.55 -6.26 -12.54
N ALA A 282 -35.43 -6.69 -11.63
CA ALA A 282 -36.81 -6.87 -11.93
C ALA A 282 -37.55 -5.68 -11.31
N ASP A 283 -38.23 -4.95 -12.18
CA ASP A 283 -39.42 -4.15 -12.00
C ASP A 283 -39.64 -3.35 -10.71
N VAL A 284 -39.73 -2.02 -10.84
CA VAL A 284 -40.94 -1.27 -10.48
C VAL A 284 -40.82 0.20 -10.94
N LEU A 285 -41.65 0.54 -11.92
CA LEU A 285 -42.42 1.76 -12.13
C LEU A 285 -41.78 3.15 -12.19
N SER A 286 -41.95 3.70 -13.36
CA SER A 286 -42.11 5.10 -13.73
C SER A 286 -42.91 5.92 -12.72
N GLU A 287 -42.42 7.12 -12.39
CA GLU A 287 -43.20 8.36 -12.45
C GLU A 287 -42.36 9.59 -12.05
N THR A 288 -42.36 10.51 -13.00
CA THR A 288 -42.44 11.96 -12.91
C THR A 288 -41.37 12.76 -12.18
N MET A 289 -40.85 13.62 -12.94
CA MET A 289 -40.60 15.06 -12.81
C MET A 289 -39.11 15.50 -12.90
N GLY A 290 -38.89 16.14 -14.06
CA GLY A 290 -37.70 16.88 -14.36
C GLY A 290 -37.45 18.01 -13.35
N LYS A 291 -36.22 18.14 -12.95
CA LYS A 291 -35.57 19.40 -12.61
C LYS A 291 -34.10 19.28 -12.93
N SER A 292 -33.66 20.20 -13.76
CA SER A 292 -32.32 20.55 -14.11
C SER A 292 -31.39 20.45 -12.90
N LEU A 293 -30.45 19.49 -12.92
CA LEU A 293 -29.30 19.46 -12.04
C LEU A 293 -28.10 19.96 -12.85
N SER A 294 -27.62 21.14 -12.47
CA SER A 294 -26.37 21.71 -12.92
C SER A 294 -25.24 20.68 -12.74
N GLU A 295 -24.36 20.59 -13.74
CA GLU A 295 -23.16 19.75 -13.75
C GLU A 295 -22.35 19.86 -12.45
N PRO A 296 -21.81 18.72 -11.93
CA PRO A 296 -20.88 18.75 -10.82
C PRO A 296 -19.57 19.42 -11.28
N PRO A 297 -18.95 20.26 -10.43
CA PRO A 297 -17.71 20.93 -10.79
C PRO A 297 -16.61 19.93 -11.11
N SER A 298 -15.86 20.23 -12.18
CA SER A 298 -14.67 19.51 -12.65
C SER A 298 -13.70 19.25 -11.47
N PRO A 299 -13.03 18.08 -11.44
CA PRO A 299 -12.06 17.74 -10.40
C PRO A 299 -10.91 18.73 -10.24
N ASP A 300 -10.62 19.53 -11.25
CA ASP A 300 -9.54 20.53 -11.25
C ASP A 300 -9.80 21.74 -10.35
N ARG A 301 -11.05 21.95 -9.91
CA ARG A 301 -11.39 23.07 -9.00
C ARG A 301 -11.31 22.73 -7.52
N LEU A 302 -11.03 21.49 -7.15
CA LEU A 302 -10.88 21.08 -5.76
C LEU A 302 -9.50 21.37 -5.16
N PHE A 303 -8.57 21.88 -5.96
CA PHE A 303 -7.18 22.18 -5.56
C PHE A 303 -6.86 23.67 -5.51
N ALA A 304 -7.85 24.57 -5.54
CA ALA A 304 -7.60 25.99 -5.30
C ALA A 304 -7.24 26.22 -3.82
N SER A 305 -6.01 26.66 -3.60
CA SER A 305 -5.48 27.09 -2.29
C SER A 305 -6.37 28.20 -1.69
N PRO A 306 -6.64 28.21 -0.40
CA PRO A 306 -7.19 29.40 0.26
C PRO A 306 -6.15 30.53 0.20
N ALA A 307 -6.56 31.70 -0.28
CA ALA A 307 -5.76 32.91 -0.29
C ALA A 307 -5.27 33.22 1.13
N GLU A 308 -3.99 33.56 1.25
CA GLU A 308 -3.39 34.08 2.48
C GLU A 308 -4.15 35.32 2.96
N PRO A 309 -4.38 35.49 4.27
CA PRO A 309 -4.93 36.73 4.81
C PRO A 309 -3.87 37.84 4.69
N THR A 310 -4.19 38.87 3.93
CA THR A 310 -3.41 40.11 3.88
C THR A 310 -3.31 40.71 5.28
N GLU A 311 -2.09 40.87 5.77
CA GLU A 311 -1.77 41.68 6.95
C GLU A 311 -2.28 43.13 6.74
N ARG A 312 -3.26 43.49 7.51
CA ARG A 312 -3.62 44.91 7.71
C ARG A 312 -2.73 45.46 8.82
N THR A 313 -1.84 46.31 8.42
CA THR A 313 -1.10 47.27 9.23
C THR A 313 -2.05 48.02 10.15
N ALA A 314 -1.90 47.86 11.45
CA ALA A 314 -2.48 48.78 12.43
C ALA A 314 -1.38 49.78 12.84
N ALA A 315 -1.47 50.96 12.29
CA ALA A 315 -0.81 52.14 12.85
C ALA A 315 -1.87 52.99 13.59
N ALA A 316 -1.44 53.54 14.73
CA ALA A 316 -2.01 54.66 15.50
C ALA A 316 -3.15 54.33 16.51
N LEU A 317 -2.90 54.31 17.75
CA LEU A 317 -2.92 55.29 18.87
C LEU A 317 -2.66 54.57 20.19
#